data_5abedc735c5969316915bb3cbd36b60c
#
_entry.id   5abedc735c5969316915bb3cbd36b60c
#
_cell.length_a   1.000
_cell.length_b   1.000
_cell.length_c   1.000
_cell.angle_alpha   90.00
_cell.angle_beta   90.00
_cell.angle_gamma   90.00
#
_symmetry.space_group_name_H-M   'P 1'
#
loop_
_entity.id
_entity.type
_entity.pdbx_description
1 polymer ?
#
loop_
_entity_poly.entity_id
_entity_poly.type
_entity_poly.pdbx_seq_one_letter_code
_entity_poly.pdbx_strand_id
1 'polypeptide(L)' 'METRNNFKQTKWILQKSLLLLEEFSGKPKDWNEIIKKSNKLINNSKHNYFCKVVLLEVLKVLEQEGE' A
#
# COMPACT_ATOMS: atom_id res chain seq x y z
N MET A 1 19.56 -6.84 14.46
CA MET A 1 19.69 -7.27 13.12
C MET A 1 18.49 -6.92 12.29
N GLU A 2 18.75 -6.34 11.19
CA GLU A 2 17.62 -5.92 10.44
C GLU A 2 16.98 -7.05 9.68
N THR A 3 15.71 -6.91 9.48
CA THR A 3 14.94 -7.88 8.80
C THR A 3 14.97 -7.62 7.31
N ARG A 4 15.31 -8.63 6.55
CA ARG A 4 15.27 -8.50 5.12
C ARG A 4 14.01 -9.07 4.58
N ASN A 5 13.48 -8.43 3.56
CA ASN A 5 12.34 -8.97 2.87
C ASN A 5 12.78 -10.17 2.06
N ASN A 6 12.09 -11.27 2.21
CA ASN A 6 12.33 -12.40 1.34
C ASN A 6 11.40 -12.27 0.14
N PHE A 7 11.56 -13.16 -0.82
CA PHE A 7 10.78 -13.10 -2.05
C PHE A 7 9.29 -13.18 -1.79
N LYS A 8 8.87 -14.09 -0.91
CA LYS A 8 7.45 -14.25 -0.64
C LYS A 8 6.84 -13.00 -0.03
N GLN A 9 7.53 -12.42 0.93
CA GLN A 9 7.03 -11.24 1.61
C GLN A 9 6.97 -10.06 0.65
N THR A 10 8.03 -9.88 -0.14
CA THR A 10 8.06 -8.80 -1.10
C THR A 10 6.94 -8.94 -2.11
N LYS A 11 6.76 -10.15 -2.62
CA LYS A 11 5.69 -10.42 -3.58
C LYS A 11 4.33 -10.11 -2.99
N TRP A 12 4.09 -10.53 -1.75
CA TRP A 12 2.81 -10.28 -1.09
C TRP A 12 2.55 -8.79 -0.96
N ILE A 13 3.56 -8.03 -0.52
CA ILE A 13 3.43 -6.59 -0.36
C ILE A 13 3.09 -5.92 -1.67
N LEU A 14 3.82 -6.27 -2.72
CA LEU A 14 3.59 -5.67 -4.03
C LEU A 14 2.21 -6.02 -4.58
N GLN A 15 1.79 -7.27 -4.42
CA GLN A 15 0.49 -7.69 -4.90
C GLN A 15 -0.64 -6.95 -4.17
N LYS A 16 -0.53 -6.86 -2.85
CA LYS A 16 -1.57 -6.19 -2.08
C LYS A 16 -1.60 -4.70 -2.35
N SER A 17 -0.44 -4.09 -2.52
CA SER A 17 -0.37 -2.67 -2.83
C SER A 17 -0.96 -2.39 -4.21
N LEU A 18 -0.70 -3.27 -5.17
CA LEU A 18 -1.26 -3.13 -6.50
C LEU A 18 -2.78 -3.25 -6.47
N LEU A 19 -3.30 -4.21 -5.69
CA LEU A 19 -4.75 -4.35 -5.56
C LEU A 19 -5.38 -3.10 -4.97
N LEU A 20 -4.72 -2.51 -4.00
CA LEU A 20 -5.21 -1.27 -3.40
C LEU A 20 -5.27 -0.16 -4.46
N LEU A 21 -4.20 -0.05 -5.23
CA LEU A 21 -4.16 0.95 -6.28
C LEU A 21 -5.26 0.73 -7.29
N GLU A 22 -5.45 -0.52 -7.73
CA GLU A 22 -6.47 -0.84 -8.72
C GLU A 22 -7.88 -0.57 -8.19
N GLU A 23 -8.08 -0.83 -6.91
CA GLU A 23 -9.39 -0.66 -6.32
C GLU A 23 -9.87 0.78 -6.37
N PHE A 24 -8.96 1.73 -6.17
CA PHE A 24 -9.34 3.13 -6.08
C PHE A 24 -8.95 3.98 -7.28
N SER A 25 -8.18 3.42 -8.21
CA SER A 25 -7.75 4.17 -9.37
C SER A 25 -8.93 4.41 -10.31
N GLY A 26 -9.03 5.64 -10.81
CA GLY A 26 -10.09 5.97 -11.75
C GLY A 26 -11.45 6.16 -11.13
N LYS A 27 -11.52 6.26 -9.81
CA LYS A 27 -12.78 6.42 -9.10
C LYS A 27 -12.70 7.59 -8.15
N PRO A 28 -13.85 8.12 -7.69
CA PRO A 28 -13.84 9.10 -6.61
C PRO A 28 -13.12 8.52 -5.41
N LYS A 29 -12.30 9.33 -4.76
CA LYS A 29 -11.44 8.83 -3.71
C LYS A 29 -12.11 8.95 -2.35
N ASP A 30 -12.28 7.80 -1.70
CA ASP A 30 -12.72 7.77 -0.31
C ASP A 30 -11.47 7.60 0.54
N TRP A 31 -10.91 8.73 0.97
CA TRP A 31 -9.63 8.71 1.68
C TRP A 31 -9.69 7.98 2.99
N ASN A 32 -10.85 7.98 3.66
CA ASN A 32 -10.98 7.23 4.90
C ASN A 32 -10.78 5.75 4.66
N GLU A 33 -11.38 5.22 3.59
CA GLU A 33 -11.22 3.81 3.24
C GLU A 33 -9.80 3.50 2.79
N ILE A 34 -9.22 4.40 2.00
CA ILE A 34 -7.86 4.22 1.52
C ILE A 34 -6.88 4.14 2.69
N ILE A 35 -6.99 5.06 3.63
CA ILE A 35 -6.12 5.09 4.79
C ILE A 35 -6.33 3.85 5.64
N LYS A 36 -7.58 3.46 5.82
CA LYS A 36 -7.91 2.29 6.63
C LYS A 36 -7.29 1.02 6.06
N LYS A 37 -7.42 0.84 4.75
CA LYS A 37 -6.86 -0.34 4.10
C LYS A 37 -5.36 -0.32 4.08
N SER A 38 -4.77 0.87 3.91
CA SER A 38 -3.31 1.01 3.96
C SER A 38 -2.78 0.62 5.34
N ASN A 39 -3.43 1.11 6.39
CA ASN A 39 -3.01 0.78 7.75
C ASN A 39 -3.14 -0.71 8.02
N LYS A 40 -4.16 -1.33 7.47
CA LYS A 40 -4.34 -2.77 7.64
C LYS A 40 -3.19 -3.54 7.01
N LEU A 41 -2.76 -3.11 5.82
CA LEU A 41 -1.62 -3.74 5.17
C LEU A 41 -0.35 -3.56 5.97
N ILE A 42 -0.13 -2.37 6.49
CA ILE A 42 1.05 -2.10 7.30
C ILE A 42 1.06 -2.99 8.54
N ASN A 43 -0.08 -3.11 9.21
CA ASN A 43 -0.19 -3.96 10.38
C ASN A 43 0.04 -5.43 10.03
N ASN A 44 -0.52 -5.89 8.93
CA ASN A 44 -0.37 -7.28 8.51
C ASN A 44 1.07 -7.60 8.12
N SER A 45 1.81 -6.61 7.67
CA SER A 45 3.22 -6.79 7.34
C SER A 45 4.12 -6.57 8.54
N LYS A 46 3.53 -6.36 9.74
CA LYS A 46 4.26 -6.11 10.96
C LYS A 46 5.11 -4.85 10.86
N HIS A 47 4.52 -3.82 10.28
CA HIS A 47 5.17 -2.51 10.12
C HIS A 47 6.44 -2.59 9.28
N ASN A 48 6.42 -3.44 8.27
CA ASN A 48 7.54 -3.61 7.37
C ASN A 48 7.83 -2.28 6.67
N TYR A 49 9.10 -1.87 6.67
CA TYR A 49 9.47 -0.60 6.09
C TYR A 49 9.19 -0.54 4.59
N PHE A 50 9.49 -1.64 3.88
CA PHE A 50 9.25 -1.71 2.45
C PHE A 50 7.77 -1.51 2.14
N CYS A 51 6.90 -2.12 2.97
CA CYS A 51 5.47 -1.96 2.80
C CYS A 51 5.05 -0.50 2.95
N LYS A 52 5.61 0.18 3.94
CA LYS A 52 5.29 1.59 4.15
C LYS A 52 5.70 2.44 2.98
N VAL A 53 6.89 2.18 2.44
CA VAL A 53 7.40 2.95 1.30
C VAL A 53 6.53 2.73 0.08
N VAL A 54 6.21 1.47 -0.22
CA VAL A 54 5.39 1.15 -1.39
C VAL A 54 4.01 1.78 -1.26
N LEU A 55 3.40 1.68 -0.09
CA LEU A 55 2.06 2.25 0.10
C LEU A 55 2.10 3.77 -0.01
N LEU A 56 3.16 4.39 0.49
CA LEU A 56 3.28 5.83 0.37
C LEU A 56 3.29 6.25 -1.10
N GLU A 57 4.01 5.50 -1.94
CA GLU A 57 4.03 5.80 -3.37
C GLU A 57 2.66 5.58 -4.01
N VAL A 58 1.97 4.51 -3.61
CA VAL A 58 0.63 4.26 -4.11
C VAL A 58 -0.30 5.41 -3.74
N LEU A 59 -0.20 5.90 -2.50
CA LEU A 59 -1.05 7.01 -2.07
C LEU A 59 -0.76 8.27 -2.87
N LYS A 60 0.51 8.50 -3.20
CA LYS A 60 0.86 9.66 -4.01
C LYS A 60 0.23 9.59 -5.39
N VAL A 61 0.24 8.42 -6.00
CA VAL A 61 -0.37 8.23 -7.31
C VAL A 61 -1.86 8.50 -7.24
N LEU A 62 -2.52 7.95 -6.24
CA LEU A 62 -3.96 8.15 -6.08
C LEU A 62 -4.30 9.61 -5.81
N GLU A 63 -3.45 10.30 -5.06
CA GLU A 63 -3.63 11.71 -4.79
C GLU A 63 -3.55 12.53 -6.07
N GLN A 64 -2.58 12.21 -6.92
CA GLN A 64 -2.43 12.91 -8.19
C GLN A 64 -3.63 12.68 -9.09
N GLU A 65 -4.20 11.47 -9.08
CA GLU A 65 -5.39 11.20 -9.86
C GLU A 65 -6.58 12.00 -9.39
N GLY A 66 -6.63 12.29 -8.10
CA GLY A 66 -7.75 13.00 -7.52
C GLY A 66 -7.82 14.45 -7.88
N GLU A 67 -6.78 14.96 -8.50
CA GLU A 67 -6.75 16.39 -8.87
C GLU A 67 -7.48 16.74 -10.16
#